data_defb7e1f5dc5802db882fe3dbd4246b7
#
_entry.id   defb7e1f5dc5802db882fe3dbd4246b7
#
_cell.length_a   1.000
_cell.length_b   1.000
_cell.length_c   1.000
_cell.angle_alpha   90.00
_cell.angle_beta   90.00
_cell.angle_gamma   90.00
#
_symmetry.space_group_name_H-M   'P 1'
#
loop_
_entity.id
_entity.type
_entity.pdbx_description
1 polymer ?
#
loop_
_entity_poly.entity_id
_entity_poly.type
_entity_poly.pdbx_seq_one_letter_code
_entity_poly.pdbx_strand_id
1 'polypeptide(L)'
;MLKPILLVEDNPNDLELTLIALEKSQLANEVIIVRDGAEALDYLMCRGEYASRQAGNPAVVLLDLKLPKVDGLEVLREIRTTNGLKSTPVVMLTSSKEEQDLLRSYELGVNAY
;
A
#
# COMPACT_ATOMS: atom_id res chain seq x y z
N MET A 1 13.54 -11.54 -11.33
CA MET A 1 12.70 -11.79 -10.14
C MET A 1 11.60 -10.74 -10.05
N LEU A 2 10.38 -11.17 -9.83
CA LEU A 2 9.26 -10.24 -9.71
C LEU A 2 9.29 -9.54 -8.36
N LYS A 3 9.00 -8.23 -8.36
CA LYS A 3 8.86 -7.46 -7.13
C LYS A 3 7.54 -7.81 -6.45
N PRO A 4 7.49 -7.82 -5.11
CA PRO A 4 6.24 -8.14 -4.42
C PRO A 4 5.20 -7.04 -4.53
N ILE A 5 3.94 -7.42 -4.28
CA ILE A 5 2.83 -6.49 -4.10
C ILE A 5 2.67 -6.30 -2.59
N LEU A 6 2.67 -5.05 -2.13
CA LEU A 6 2.41 -4.76 -0.73
C LEU A 6 0.93 -4.44 -0.57
N LEU A 7 0.22 -5.25 0.20
CA LEU A 7 -1.20 -5.07 0.49
C LEU A 7 -1.37 -4.60 1.92
N VAL A 8 -1.89 -3.40 2.10
CA VAL A 8 -2.08 -2.77 3.41
C VAL A 8 -3.58 -2.74 3.71
N GLU A 9 -4.05 -3.65 4.56
CA GLU A 9 -5.47 -3.83 4.86
C GLU A 9 -5.64 -4.44 6.24
N ASP A 10 -6.45 -3.82 7.11
CA ASP A 10 -6.70 -4.33 8.46
C ASP A 10 -7.99 -5.14 8.59
N ASN A 11 -8.93 -4.99 7.66
CA ASN A 11 -10.22 -5.69 7.71
C ASN A 11 -10.08 -7.09 7.10
N PRO A 12 -10.33 -8.18 7.87
CA PRO A 12 -10.15 -9.54 7.35
C PRO A 12 -11.03 -9.86 6.14
N ASN A 13 -12.24 -9.33 6.09
CA ASN A 13 -13.15 -9.59 4.97
C ASN A 13 -12.69 -8.90 3.70
N ASP A 14 -12.27 -7.64 3.80
CA ASP A 14 -11.75 -6.89 2.66
C ASP A 14 -10.42 -7.48 2.19
N LEU A 15 -9.58 -7.94 3.11
CA LEU A 15 -8.34 -8.63 2.80
C LEU A 15 -8.62 -9.88 1.96
N GLU A 16 -9.57 -10.71 2.41
CA GLU A 16 -9.93 -11.93 1.68
C GLU A 16 -10.43 -11.64 0.27
N LEU A 17 -11.31 -10.64 0.13
CA LEU A 17 -11.84 -10.23 -1.17
C LEU A 17 -10.73 -9.75 -2.11
N THR A 18 -9.81 -8.97 -1.59
CA THR A 18 -8.68 -8.46 -2.37
C THR A 18 -7.77 -9.60 -2.82
N LEU A 19 -7.48 -10.55 -1.94
CA LEU A 19 -6.64 -11.70 -2.27
C LEU A 19 -7.29 -12.56 -3.34
N ILE A 20 -8.61 -12.76 -3.28
CA ILE A 20 -9.35 -13.51 -4.31
C ILE A 20 -9.24 -12.80 -5.66
N ALA A 21 -9.39 -11.48 -5.67
CA ALA A 21 -9.29 -10.70 -6.91
C ALA A 21 -7.88 -10.80 -7.52
N LEU A 22 -6.84 -10.73 -6.68
CA LEU A 22 -5.46 -10.86 -7.14
C LEU A 22 -5.19 -12.26 -7.70
N GLU A 23 -5.72 -13.29 -7.06
CA GLU A 23 -5.57 -14.66 -7.53
C GLU A 23 -6.23 -14.84 -8.90
N LYS A 24 -7.42 -14.28 -9.10
CA LYS A 24 -8.12 -14.33 -10.38
C LYS A 24 -7.37 -13.60 -11.49
N SER A 25 -6.57 -12.61 -11.14
CA SER A 25 -5.73 -11.87 -12.09
C SER A 25 -4.50 -12.66 -12.52
N GLN A 26 -4.24 -13.80 -11.90
CA GLN A 26 -3.14 -14.72 -12.22
C GLN A 26 -1.77 -14.03 -12.17
N LEU A 27 -1.59 -13.11 -11.22
CA LEU A 27 -0.31 -12.44 -11.00
C LEU A 27 0.66 -13.40 -10.32
N ALA A 28 1.87 -13.46 -10.83
CA ALA A 28 2.93 -14.30 -10.26
C ALA A 28 3.67 -13.64 -9.10
N ASN A 29 3.37 -12.38 -8.81
CA ASN A 29 4.03 -11.63 -7.75
C ASN A 29 3.63 -12.15 -6.37
N GLU A 30 4.61 -12.22 -5.47
CA GLU A 30 4.32 -12.49 -4.06
C GLU A 30 3.53 -11.33 -3.47
N VAL A 31 2.55 -11.63 -2.62
CA VAL A 31 1.76 -10.62 -1.92
C VAL A 31 2.23 -10.57 -0.47
N ILE A 32 2.73 -9.41 -0.06
CA ILE A 32 3.13 -9.16 1.33
C ILE A 32 1.98 -8.42 2.00
N ILE A 33 1.46 -8.97 3.08
CA ILE A 33 0.31 -8.43 3.78
C ILE A 33 0.76 -7.74 5.05
N VAL A 34 0.38 -6.47 5.22
CA VAL A 34 0.55 -5.72 6.46
C VAL A 34 -0.81 -5.17 6.87
N ARG A 35 -1.03 -5.00 8.17
CA ARG A 35 -2.36 -4.75 8.70
C ARG A 35 -2.58 -3.34 9.25
N ASP A 36 -1.54 -2.52 9.28
CA ASP A 36 -1.66 -1.14 9.71
C ASP A 36 -0.63 -0.27 9.02
N GLY A 37 -0.82 1.05 9.12
CA GLY A 37 0.05 2.00 8.45
C GLY A 37 1.47 2.04 8.99
N ALA A 38 1.64 1.80 10.28
CA ALA A 38 2.97 1.76 10.88
C ALA A 38 3.77 0.57 10.36
N GLU A 39 3.14 -0.61 10.26
CA GLU A 39 3.77 -1.78 9.70
C GLU A 39 4.12 -1.58 8.22
N ALA A 40 3.24 -0.92 7.46
CA ALA A 40 3.50 -0.60 6.06
C ALA A 40 4.76 0.25 5.91
N LEU A 41 4.90 1.29 6.72
CA LEU A 41 6.08 2.15 6.69
C LEU A 41 7.34 1.41 7.12
N ASP A 42 7.25 0.56 8.12
CA ASP A 42 8.38 -0.26 8.54
C ASP A 42 8.84 -1.19 7.42
N TYR A 43 7.90 -1.80 6.71
CA TYR A 43 8.24 -2.63 5.56
C TYR A 43 8.93 -1.82 4.46
N LEU A 44 8.34 -0.70 4.06
CA LEU A 44 8.85 0.13 2.98
C LEU A 44 10.23 0.72 3.30
N MET A 45 10.47 1.07 4.54
CA MET A 45 11.71 1.71 4.99
C MET A 45 12.72 0.72 5.57
N CYS A 46 12.44 -0.57 5.52
CA CYS A 46 13.32 -1.64 6.01
C CYS A 46 13.73 -1.41 7.46
N ARG A 47 12.74 -1.20 8.33
CA ARG A 47 12.99 -0.97 9.76
C ARG A 47 12.05 -1.84 10.60
N GLY A 48 12.24 -1.83 11.94
CA GLY A 48 11.44 -2.64 12.84
C GLY A 48 11.59 -4.13 12.53
N GLU A 49 10.51 -4.85 12.41
CA GLU A 49 10.52 -6.29 12.09
C GLU A 49 11.07 -6.57 10.69
N TYR A 50 11.13 -5.55 9.84
CA TYR A 50 11.59 -5.68 8.46
C TYR A 50 13.01 -5.15 8.25
N ALA A 51 13.75 -4.89 9.33
CA ALA A 51 15.08 -4.31 9.23
C ALA A 51 16.06 -5.18 8.44
N SER A 52 15.88 -6.50 8.47
CA SER A 52 16.77 -7.43 7.78
C SER A 52 16.30 -7.80 6.37
N ARG A 53 15.16 -7.28 5.91
CA ARG A 53 14.71 -7.63 4.57
C ARG A 53 15.61 -6.98 3.51
N GLN A 54 15.71 -7.65 2.37
CA GLN A 54 16.46 -7.10 1.26
C GLN A 54 15.80 -5.82 0.75
N ALA A 55 16.59 -4.78 0.54
CA ALA A 55 16.10 -3.50 0.07
C ALA A 55 15.51 -3.62 -1.34
N GLY A 56 14.50 -2.81 -1.62
CA GLY A 56 13.82 -2.77 -2.90
C GLY A 56 12.36 -2.38 -2.71
N ASN A 57 11.83 -1.62 -3.66
CA ASN A 57 10.45 -1.17 -3.59
C ASN A 57 9.51 -2.25 -4.12
N PRO A 58 8.28 -2.34 -3.60
CA PRO A 58 7.28 -3.25 -4.19
C PRO A 58 6.91 -2.82 -5.61
N ALA A 59 6.33 -3.74 -6.36
CA ALA A 59 5.81 -3.43 -7.70
C ALA A 59 4.66 -2.43 -7.62
N VAL A 60 3.83 -2.58 -6.58
CA VAL A 60 2.70 -1.69 -6.32
C VAL A 60 2.32 -1.80 -4.84
N VAL A 61 1.81 -0.71 -4.29
CA VAL A 61 1.22 -0.69 -2.94
C VAL A 61 -0.29 -0.58 -3.09
N LEU A 62 -1.02 -1.57 -2.60
CA LEU A 62 -2.48 -1.54 -2.50
C LEU A 62 -2.81 -1.05 -1.09
N LEU A 63 -3.35 0.14 -0.98
CA LEU A 63 -3.42 0.87 0.27
C LEU A 63 -4.86 1.25 0.61
N ASP A 64 -5.33 0.76 1.78
CA ASP A 64 -6.61 1.19 2.32
C ASP A 64 -6.45 2.60 2.90
N LEU A 65 -7.44 3.45 2.69
CA LEU A 65 -7.43 4.81 3.23
C LEU A 65 -7.61 4.81 4.75
N LYS A 66 -8.46 3.92 5.28
CA LYS A 66 -8.79 3.86 6.71
C LYS A 66 -8.01 2.76 7.40
N LEU A 67 -6.88 3.12 7.98
CA LEU A 67 -6.01 2.17 8.68
C LEU A 67 -5.82 2.56 10.13
N PRO A 68 -5.60 1.59 11.03
CA PRO A 68 -5.22 1.91 12.40
C PRO A 68 -3.78 2.44 12.47
N LYS A 69 -3.45 3.09 13.56
CA LYS A 69 -2.15 3.67 13.90
C LYS A 69 -1.75 4.84 13.01
N VAL A 70 -1.38 4.54 11.77
CA VAL A 70 -1.05 5.57 10.77
C VAL A 70 -2.02 5.36 9.61
N ASP A 71 -2.85 6.37 9.31
CA ASP A 71 -3.87 6.20 8.28
C ASP A 71 -3.28 6.16 6.87
N GLY A 72 -4.12 5.74 5.90
CA GLY A 72 -3.66 5.54 4.52
C GLY A 72 -3.15 6.82 3.86
N LEU A 73 -3.75 7.96 4.18
CA LEU A 73 -3.31 9.24 3.63
C LEU A 73 -1.90 9.60 4.09
N GLU A 74 -1.62 9.36 5.37
CA GLU A 74 -0.28 9.60 5.92
C GLU A 74 0.75 8.66 5.33
N VAL A 75 0.40 7.39 5.14
CA VAL A 75 1.29 6.43 4.47
C VAL A 75 1.62 6.92 3.06
N LEU A 76 0.62 7.38 2.33
CA LEU A 76 0.81 7.90 0.98
C LEU A 76 1.74 9.12 0.97
N ARG A 77 1.57 10.04 1.91
CA ARG A 77 2.46 11.21 2.03
C ARG A 77 3.89 10.79 2.29
N GLU A 78 4.10 9.86 3.20
CA GLU A 78 5.44 9.36 3.50
C GLU A 78 6.09 8.72 2.26
N ILE A 79 5.34 7.95 1.49
CA ILE A 79 5.84 7.36 0.25
C ILE A 79 6.27 8.46 -0.72
N ARG A 80 5.45 9.48 -0.91
CA ARG A 80 5.70 10.55 -1.90
C ARG A 80 6.78 11.52 -1.48
N THR A 81 7.12 11.59 -0.20
CA THR A 81 8.13 12.51 0.31
C THR A 81 9.44 11.84 0.70
N THR A 82 9.52 10.52 0.68
CA THR A 82 10.74 9.79 1.04
C THR A 82 11.54 9.47 -0.22
N ASN A 83 12.83 9.86 -0.21
CA ASN A 83 13.73 9.55 -1.31
C ASN A 83 13.83 8.03 -1.51
N GLY A 84 13.76 7.59 -2.75
CA GLY A 84 13.76 6.17 -3.09
C GLY A 84 12.39 5.53 -3.11
N LEU A 85 11.36 6.18 -2.54
CA LEU A 85 9.99 5.68 -2.55
C LEU A 85 9.05 6.49 -3.42
N LYS A 86 9.44 7.70 -3.82
CA LYS A 86 8.54 8.67 -4.47
C LYS A 86 7.82 8.15 -5.70
N SER A 87 8.45 7.29 -6.47
CA SER A 87 7.89 6.77 -7.72
C SER A 87 7.17 5.43 -7.57
N THR A 88 7.06 4.92 -6.34
CA THR A 88 6.38 3.65 -6.10
C THR A 88 4.91 3.76 -6.49
N PRO A 89 4.40 2.87 -7.37
CA PRO A 89 2.99 2.91 -7.73
C PRO A 89 2.08 2.61 -6.54
N VAL A 90 1.02 3.41 -6.37
CA VAL A 90 0.06 3.25 -5.28
C VAL A 90 -1.35 3.21 -5.86
N VAL A 91 -2.10 2.19 -5.49
CA VAL A 91 -3.52 2.07 -5.78
C VAL A 91 -4.27 2.21 -4.46
N MET A 92 -5.18 3.18 -4.39
CA MET A 92 -5.98 3.38 -3.19
C MET A 92 -7.23 2.50 -3.24
N LEU A 93 -7.43 1.74 -2.18
CA LEU A 93 -8.59 0.85 -2.04
C LEU A 93 -9.70 1.64 -1.35
N THR A 94 -10.51 2.33 -2.15
CA THR A 94 -11.67 3.06 -1.65
C THR A 94 -12.83 2.95 -2.64
N SER A 95 -14.03 2.80 -2.11
CA SER A 95 -15.26 2.78 -2.90
C SER A 95 -15.98 4.14 -2.87
N SER A 96 -15.51 5.09 -2.06
CA SER A 96 -16.14 6.38 -1.88
C SER A 96 -15.60 7.40 -2.87
N LYS A 97 -16.49 8.02 -3.65
CA LYS A 97 -16.11 9.12 -4.54
C LYS A 97 -15.62 10.34 -3.75
N GLU A 98 -16.22 10.60 -2.60
CA GLU A 98 -15.81 11.71 -1.75
C GLU A 98 -14.37 11.54 -1.26
N GLU A 99 -13.99 10.32 -0.89
CA GLU A 99 -12.62 10.01 -0.50
C GLU A 99 -11.66 10.15 -1.67
N GLN A 100 -12.07 9.73 -2.87
CA GLN A 100 -11.27 9.90 -4.07
C GLN A 100 -11.03 11.37 -4.39
N ASP A 101 -12.08 12.20 -4.27
CA ASP A 101 -11.97 13.63 -4.52
C ASP A 101 -11.05 14.29 -3.47
N LEU A 102 -11.15 13.87 -2.21
CA LEU A 102 -10.28 14.36 -1.15
C LEU A 102 -8.82 14.05 -1.46
N LEU A 103 -8.53 12.82 -1.89
CA LEU A 103 -7.17 12.42 -2.24
C LEU A 103 -6.61 13.24 -3.39
N ARG A 104 -7.44 13.54 -4.39
CA ARG A 104 -7.03 14.39 -5.51
C ARG A 104 -6.71 15.80 -5.06
N SER A 105 -7.44 16.32 -4.09
CA SER A 105 -7.22 17.68 -3.59
C SER A 105 -5.86 17.84 -2.91
N TYR A 106 -5.25 16.75 -2.43
CA TYR A 106 -3.92 16.79 -1.84
C TYR A 106 -2.79 16.60 -2.86
N GLU A 107 -3.12 16.32 -4.09
CA GLU A 107 -2.13 16.15 -5.19
C GLU A 107 -1.01 15.15 -4.85
N LEU A 108 -1.37 14.04 -4.20
CA LEU A 108 -0.40 13.07 -3.73
C LEU A 108 -0.01 11.99 -4.75
N GLY A 109 -0.48 12.13 -5.97
CA GLY A 109 -0.03 11.25 -7.06
C GLY A 109 -0.46 9.80 -6.92
N VAL A 110 -1.73 9.57 -6.62
CA VAL A 110 -2.30 8.23 -6.60
C VAL A 110 -2.41 7.71 -8.04
N ASN A 111 -1.97 6.47 -8.26
CA ASN A 111 -1.96 5.88 -9.61
C ASN A 111 -3.34 5.37 -10.03
N ALA A 112 -4.14 4.89 -9.06
CA ALA A 112 -5.52 4.44 -9.32
C ALA A 112 -6.31 4.38 -8.01
N TYR A 113 -7.62 4.21 -8.11
CA TYR A 113 -8.54 4.14 -6.97
C TYR A 113 -9.31 2.83 -6.95
#